data_652b5933e412f22d58c6a11dd26d8a77
#
_entry.id   652b5933e412f22d58c6a11dd26d8a77
#
_cell.length_a   1.000
_cell.length_b   1.000
_cell.length_c   1.000
_cell.angle_alpha   90.00
_cell.angle_beta   90.00
_cell.angle_gamma   90.00
#
_symmetry.space_group_name_H-M   'P 1'
#
loop_
_entity.id
_entity.type
_entity.pdbx_description
1 polymer ?
#
loop_
_entity_poly.entity_id
_entity_poly.type
_entity_poly.pdbx_seq_one_letter_code
_entity_poly.pdbx_strand_id
1 'polypeptide(L)'
;MRTQRFITIVCLLLWTVAHLHAYEKRDLLQKEVDFEKVKSALIMEQKWVPYPDYSDRAGWDKLLGDYKEKYIRKGESYLDYEWKVVKATDYLEFGRSGDRAIMESPFGKNNSALGSLFMAEMAEGKGRFVDQIINGVFASCEMTSWALSAHLGLQKVGGCFPSYEEHVIDLGSGNLASQLSWIYYYLKPSFDKVNPLISKRLRHELQVRILDTYMNEDHFWWMAFNLKPGGLVNNWNPWCNFNVLQCFFLLENDRDKLAKAVYRTMTSVDHFINYTHGDGGCEEGPSYWGHAAGKMYDYLQMLSDGTGGKVSIFDQPIIKNMGEYIVRSYVGNGWVVNFADASAKGGGDADLIFRYGKAVESPLMMNYAAYLKSLSDKDGIPSGDPFRLFQTLLSREELEGMSADYQAPGYSWYPETEFCYMTNKNGFFVATKGGYNNESHNHNDAGTFSLYLNTTPIFIDAGVGTYTRQTFSSERYSIWTMQSNYHNLPMVNGVPQQFGSEFRATDVHFDPRRMYFSANIATAYPAEANVKNGSVRTSWERTP
;
A
#
# COMPACT_ATOMS: atom_id res chain seq x y z
N MET A 1 -48.58 -21.33 -26.59
CA MET A 1 -47.73 -22.06 -25.61
C MET A 1 -46.24 -22.13 -25.96
N ARG A 2 -45.77 -22.07 -27.22
CA ARG A 2 -44.32 -22.07 -27.56
C ARG A 2 -43.65 -20.71 -27.34
N THR A 3 -44.35 -19.62 -27.55
CA THR A 3 -43.80 -18.25 -27.41
C THR A 3 -43.56 -17.83 -25.95
N GLN A 4 -44.42 -18.26 -25.01
CA GLN A 4 -44.22 -17.97 -23.59
C GLN A 4 -43.06 -18.73 -22.95
N ARG A 5 -42.76 -19.96 -23.43
CA ARG A 5 -41.58 -20.72 -22.97
C ARG A 5 -40.25 -20.10 -23.44
N PHE A 6 -40.25 -19.46 -24.60
CA PHE A 6 -39.05 -18.80 -25.13
C PHE A 6 -38.71 -17.51 -24.36
N ILE A 7 -39.73 -16.74 -23.96
CA ILE A 7 -39.55 -15.51 -23.16
C ILE A 7 -39.09 -15.86 -21.73
N THR A 8 -39.62 -16.93 -21.13
CA THR A 8 -39.20 -17.38 -19.80
C THR A 8 -37.75 -17.90 -19.78
N ILE A 9 -37.30 -18.59 -20.84
CA ILE A 9 -35.91 -19.06 -20.97
C ILE A 9 -34.94 -17.90 -21.24
N VAL A 10 -35.33 -16.90 -22.03
CA VAL A 10 -34.53 -15.70 -22.26
C VAL A 10 -34.43 -14.83 -21.01
N CYS A 11 -35.49 -14.69 -20.24
CA CYS A 11 -35.45 -14.00 -18.94
C CYS A 11 -34.64 -14.76 -17.88
N LEU A 12 -34.67 -16.10 -17.86
CA LEU A 12 -33.83 -16.92 -16.99
C LEU A 12 -32.34 -16.88 -17.41
N LEU A 13 -32.03 -16.82 -18.71
CA LEU A 13 -30.66 -16.66 -19.21
C LEU A 13 -30.12 -15.25 -18.99
N LEU A 14 -30.96 -14.22 -18.90
CA LEU A 14 -30.56 -12.86 -18.55
C LEU A 14 -30.31 -12.67 -17.03
N TRP A 15 -30.87 -13.55 -16.18
CA TRP A 15 -30.65 -13.51 -14.73
C TRP A 15 -29.42 -14.29 -14.26
N THR A 16 -28.83 -15.14 -15.09
CA THR A 16 -27.63 -15.92 -14.74
C THR A 16 -26.32 -15.29 -15.21
N VAL A 17 -26.34 -14.09 -15.80
CA VAL A 17 -25.15 -13.40 -16.32
C VAL A 17 -24.66 -12.25 -15.41
N ALA A 18 -25.26 -12.02 -14.27
CA ALA A 18 -25.03 -10.83 -13.47
C ALA A 18 -24.41 -11.09 -12.09
N HIS A 19 -23.31 -11.83 -12.00
CA HIS A 19 -22.41 -11.74 -10.86
C HIS A 19 -20.95 -12.02 -11.27
N LEU A 20 -20.55 -11.56 -12.44
CA LEU A 20 -19.20 -11.10 -12.61
C LEU A 20 -19.09 -9.84 -11.73
N HIS A 21 -18.23 -9.82 -10.75
CA HIS A 21 -17.92 -8.61 -9.99
C HIS A 21 -17.65 -7.50 -10.99
N ALA A 22 -18.67 -6.70 -11.24
CA ALA A 22 -18.54 -5.57 -12.14
C ALA A 22 -17.69 -4.55 -11.40
N TYR A 23 -16.43 -4.46 -11.84
CA TYR A 23 -15.54 -3.36 -11.55
C TYR A 23 -16.35 -2.05 -11.58
N GLU A 24 -16.58 -1.47 -10.42
CA GLU A 24 -17.45 -0.30 -10.35
C GLU A 24 -16.70 0.92 -10.86
N LYS A 25 -17.06 1.38 -12.06
CA LYS A 25 -16.45 2.55 -12.68
C LYS A 25 -16.89 3.83 -11.97
N ARG A 26 -16.24 4.14 -10.83
CA ARG A 26 -16.49 5.35 -10.04
C ARG A 26 -15.80 6.56 -10.65
N ASP A 27 -14.53 6.41 -11.09
CA ASP A 27 -13.68 7.47 -11.66
C ASP A 27 -13.74 8.76 -10.84
N LEU A 28 -13.57 8.66 -9.52
CA LEU A 28 -13.83 9.75 -8.57
C LEU A 28 -12.96 10.97 -8.84
N LEU A 29 -11.67 10.78 -9.11
CA LEU A 29 -10.76 11.87 -9.38
C LEU A 29 -11.06 12.57 -10.71
N GLN A 30 -11.38 11.80 -11.77
CA GLN A 30 -11.69 12.34 -13.09
C GLN A 30 -13.08 12.99 -13.14
N LYS A 31 -14.03 12.56 -12.29
CA LYS A 31 -15.35 13.19 -12.18
C LYS A 31 -15.33 14.50 -11.39
N GLU A 32 -14.48 14.56 -10.36
CA GLU A 32 -14.36 15.77 -9.53
C GLU A 32 -13.76 16.94 -10.31
N VAL A 33 -12.72 16.68 -11.09
CA VAL A 33 -12.03 17.72 -11.86
C VAL A 33 -11.66 17.25 -13.27
N ASP A 34 -11.89 18.12 -14.25
CA ASP A 34 -11.36 17.97 -15.59
C ASP A 34 -9.90 18.44 -15.69
N PHE A 35 -9.29 18.21 -16.83
CA PHE A 35 -7.89 18.58 -17.10
C PHE A 35 -7.62 20.08 -16.89
N GLU A 36 -8.51 20.98 -17.34
CA GLU A 36 -8.32 22.42 -17.25
C GLU A 36 -8.44 22.92 -15.81
N LYS A 37 -9.33 22.32 -15.02
CA LYS A 37 -9.41 22.59 -13.58
C LYS A 37 -8.13 22.14 -12.86
N VAL A 38 -7.61 20.93 -13.15
CA VAL A 38 -6.32 20.49 -12.60
C VAL A 38 -5.23 21.48 -12.94
N LYS A 39 -5.06 21.83 -14.23
CA LYS A 39 -4.03 22.74 -14.71
C LYS A 39 -4.10 24.11 -14.03
N SER A 40 -5.30 24.65 -13.87
CA SER A 40 -5.51 25.96 -13.21
C SER A 40 -5.27 25.90 -11.69
N ALA A 41 -5.51 24.76 -11.07
CA ALA A 41 -5.35 24.57 -9.63
C ALA A 41 -3.89 24.37 -9.19
N LEU A 42 -2.98 23.94 -10.10
CA LEU A 42 -1.59 23.64 -9.77
C LEU A 42 -0.86 24.81 -9.13
N ILE A 43 -0.26 24.57 -7.98
CA ILE A 43 0.67 25.50 -7.32
C ILE A 43 2.08 25.22 -7.87
N MET A 44 2.59 26.19 -8.62
CA MET A 44 3.88 26.06 -9.30
C MET A 44 5.07 26.44 -8.41
N GLU A 45 6.27 26.17 -8.90
CA GLU A 45 7.54 26.56 -8.25
C GLU A 45 7.71 25.99 -6.84
N GLN A 46 7.15 24.78 -6.61
CA GLN A 46 7.18 24.06 -5.32
C GLN A 46 6.63 24.84 -4.12
N LYS A 47 5.87 25.92 -4.36
CA LYS A 47 5.23 26.73 -3.30
C LYS A 47 4.16 25.98 -2.50
N TRP A 48 3.82 24.78 -2.91
CA TRP A 48 2.95 23.86 -2.18
C TRP A 48 3.66 23.15 -1.02
N VAL A 49 5.00 23.14 -0.98
CA VAL A 49 5.79 22.49 0.08
C VAL A 49 5.64 23.26 1.37
N PRO A 50 5.05 22.69 2.44
CA PRO A 50 4.78 23.41 3.67
C PRO A 50 5.95 23.36 4.67
N TYR A 51 7.06 22.72 4.30
CA TYR A 51 8.21 22.55 5.19
C TYR A 51 9.19 23.72 5.06
N PRO A 52 10.06 23.95 6.09
CA PRO A 52 11.06 25.02 6.04
C PRO A 52 12.01 24.87 4.86
N ASP A 53 12.44 25.97 4.26
CA ASP A 53 13.54 25.98 3.29
C ASP A 53 14.84 25.49 3.95
N TYR A 54 15.80 24.98 3.16
CA TYR A 54 17.07 24.48 3.69
C TYR A 54 17.80 25.51 4.58
N SER A 55 17.76 26.79 4.23
CA SER A 55 18.37 27.89 5.00
C SER A 55 17.61 28.31 6.26
N ASP A 56 16.33 27.95 6.37
CA ASP A 56 15.51 28.28 7.55
C ASP A 56 15.81 27.34 8.72
N ARG A 57 16.90 27.60 9.40
CA ARG A 57 17.36 26.76 10.52
C ARG A 57 16.42 26.78 11.70
N ALA A 58 15.80 27.94 11.98
CA ALA A 58 14.83 28.06 13.06
C ALA A 58 13.56 27.23 12.78
N GLY A 59 13.09 27.24 11.53
CA GLY A 59 11.98 26.38 11.09
C GLY A 59 12.31 24.89 11.24
N TRP A 60 13.50 24.46 10.84
CA TRP A 60 13.96 23.08 11.03
C TRP A 60 14.09 22.70 12.49
N ASP A 61 14.64 23.58 13.34
CA ASP A 61 14.77 23.36 14.78
C ASP A 61 13.38 23.16 15.41
N LYS A 62 12.42 23.97 15.02
CA LYS A 62 11.03 23.81 15.48
C LYS A 62 10.40 22.51 14.98
N LEU A 63 10.55 22.19 13.70
CA LEU A 63 9.93 21.01 13.08
C LEU A 63 10.47 19.70 13.68
N LEU A 64 11.79 19.65 13.90
CA LEU A 64 12.46 18.45 14.40
C LEU A 64 12.36 18.29 15.91
N GLY A 65 12.36 19.39 16.65
CA GLY A 65 12.32 19.38 18.12
C GLY A 65 13.40 18.46 18.71
N ASP A 66 12.99 17.57 19.61
CA ASP A 66 13.87 16.59 20.29
C ASP A 66 14.44 15.50 19.37
N TYR A 67 13.92 15.34 18.14
CA TYR A 67 14.50 14.43 17.16
C TYR A 67 15.76 14.96 16.48
N LYS A 68 16.03 16.28 16.54
CA LYS A 68 17.16 16.92 15.86
C LYS A 68 18.48 16.20 16.12
N GLU A 69 18.86 16.08 17.40
CA GLU A 69 20.11 15.44 17.79
C GLU A 69 20.15 13.93 17.47
N LYS A 70 18.99 13.27 17.48
CA LYS A 70 18.88 11.85 17.10
C LYS A 70 19.16 11.66 15.60
N TYR A 71 18.63 12.55 14.74
CA TYR A 71 18.94 12.52 13.29
C TYR A 71 20.39 12.82 13.01
N ILE A 72 20.99 13.81 13.68
CA ILE A 72 22.42 14.13 13.52
C ILE A 72 23.27 12.91 13.88
N ARG A 73 23.08 12.32 15.08
CA ARG A 73 23.80 11.10 15.48
C ARG A 73 23.60 9.93 14.51
N LYS A 74 22.40 9.78 13.98
CA LYS A 74 22.12 8.74 12.97
C LYS A 74 22.93 8.97 11.71
N GLY A 75 23.02 10.21 11.20
CA GLY A 75 23.84 10.55 10.04
C GLY A 75 25.34 10.38 10.32
N GLU A 76 25.81 10.74 11.52
CA GLU A 76 27.20 10.55 11.92
C GLU A 76 27.66 9.09 11.79
N SER A 77 26.78 8.13 12.06
CA SER A 77 27.09 6.71 11.88
C SER A 77 27.30 6.28 10.43
N TYR A 78 27.01 7.17 9.47
CA TYR A 78 27.17 6.93 8.03
C TYR A 78 28.22 7.84 7.36
N LEU A 79 28.96 8.66 8.12
CA LEU A 79 30.01 9.53 7.51
C LEU A 79 31.08 8.72 6.80
N ASP A 80 31.46 7.57 7.34
CA ASP A 80 32.45 6.67 6.75
C ASP A 80 31.79 5.48 6.02
N TYR A 81 30.52 5.63 5.59
CA TYR A 81 29.80 4.55 4.93
C TYR A 81 30.40 4.21 3.56
N GLU A 82 30.75 2.95 3.38
CA GLU A 82 31.18 2.41 2.09
C GLU A 82 29.96 2.00 1.25
N TRP A 83 29.74 2.75 0.16
CA TRP A 83 28.62 2.50 -0.76
C TRP A 83 28.75 1.11 -1.38
N LYS A 84 27.69 0.31 -1.23
CA LYS A 84 27.68 -1.07 -1.71
C LYS A 84 27.44 -1.10 -3.21
N VAL A 85 28.26 -1.88 -3.91
CA VAL A 85 28.04 -2.15 -5.35
C VAL A 85 26.99 -3.23 -5.50
N VAL A 86 25.91 -2.94 -6.23
CA VAL A 86 24.96 -3.95 -6.69
C VAL A 86 25.53 -4.56 -7.96
N LYS A 87 25.92 -5.85 -7.90
CA LYS A 87 26.64 -6.53 -8.96
C LYS A 87 25.68 -7.10 -10.01
N ALA A 88 26.17 -7.31 -11.22
CA ALA A 88 25.44 -8.03 -12.25
C ALA A 88 24.96 -9.42 -11.79
N THR A 89 25.81 -10.14 -11.02
CA THR A 89 25.44 -11.44 -10.45
C THR A 89 24.33 -11.36 -9.40
N ASP A 90 24.20 -10.24 -8.69
CA ASP A 90 23.15 -10.04 -7.68
C ASP A 90 21.78 -9.98 -8.35
N TYR A 91 21.67 -9.30 -9.51
CA TYR A 91 20.44 -9.34 -10.33
C TYR A 91 20.13 -10.74 -10.86
N LEU A 92 21.16 -11.44 -11.37
CA LEU A 92 21.00 -12.78 -11.95
C LEU A 92 20.56 -13.83 -10.91
N GLU A 93 20.86 -13.61 -9.64
CA GLU A 93 20.58 -14.58 -8.58
C GLU A 93 19.08 -14.83 -8.42
N PHE A 94 18.23 -13.82 -8.60
CA PHE A 94 16.78 -14.01 -8.61
C PHE A 94 16.33 -15.02 -9.69
N GLY A 95 16.93 -14.97 -10.88
CA GLY A 95 16.65 -15.94 -11.94
C GLY A 95 17.16 -17.35 -11.64
N ARG A 96 18.29 -17.47 -10.90
CA ARG A 96 18.97 -18.73 -10.59
C ARG A 96 18.33 -19.48 -9.41
N SER A 97 18.15 -18.79 -8.28
CA SER A 97 17.68 -19.39 -7.04
C SER A 97 16.29 -18.93 -6.59
N GLY A 98 15.79 -17.83 -7.17
CA GLY A 98 14.56 -17.16 -6.72
C GLY A 98 14.77 -16.26 -5.48
N ASP A 99 16.00 -16.13 -4.99
CA ASP A 99 16.32 -15.26 -3.86
C ASP A 99 16.46 -13.80 -4.34
N ARG A 100 15.53 -12.97 -3.90
CA ARG A 100 15.52 -11.53 -4.20
C ARG A 100 16.39 -10.71 -3.23
N ALA A 101 16.63 -11.23 -2.02
CA ALA A 101 17.35 -10.50 -0.97
C ALA A 101 18.82 -10.20 -1.34
N ILE A 102 19.42 -11.02 -2.20
CA ILE A 102 20.81 -10.83 -2.65
C ILE A 102 21.02 -9.47 -3.32
N MET A 103 20.07 -9.05 -4.18
CA MET A 103 20.10 -7.72 -4.82
C MET A 103 19.51 -6.64 -3.90
N GLU A 104 18.41 -6.92 -3.25
CA GLU A 104 17.65 -5.93 -2.48
C GLU A 104 18.41 -5.46 -1.21
N SER A 105 19.21 -6.33 -0.59
CA SER A 105 19.94 -5.99 0.65
C SER A 105 20.99 -4.89 0.44
N PRO A 106 21.94 -4.98 -0.50
CA PRO A 106 22.89 -3.89 -0.74
C PRO A 106 22.20 -2.61 -1.25
N PHE A 107 21.19 -2.74 -2.11
CA PHE A 107 20.38 -1.63 -2.59
C PHE A 107 19.67 -0.90 -1.45
N GLY A 108 18.96 -1.63 -0.59
CA GLY A 108 18.25 -1.06 0.56
C GLY A 108 19.18 -0.43 1.60
N LYS A 109 20.37 -1.01 1.85
CA LYS A 109 21.39 -0.43 2.75
C LYS A 109 21.88 0.92 2.24
N ASN A 110 22.13 1.05 0.94
CA ASN A 110 22.52 2.32 0.32
C ASN A 110 21.42 3.38 0.47
N ASN A 111 20.18 3.02 0.18
CA ASN A 111 19.05 3.94 0.29
C ASN A 111 18.81 4.40 1.73
N SER A 112 18.97 3.50 2.71
CA SER A 112 18.86 3.82 4.13
C SER A 112 19.99 4.74 4.61
N ALA A 113 21.22 4.51 4.16
CA ALA A 113 22.35 5.38 4.45
C ALA A 113 22.13 6.78 3.87
N LEU A 114 21.72 6.85 2.61
CA LEU A 114 21.45 8.11 1.91
C LEU A 114 20.33 8.91 2.62
N GLY A 115 19.23 8.26 3.00
CA GLY A 115 18.14 8.91 3.73
C GLY A 115 18.55 9.39 5.12
N SER A 116 19.41 8.64 5.82
CA SER A 116 19.90 9.03 7.14
C SER A 116 20.85 10.23 7.06
N LEU A 117 21.75 10.25 6.07
CA LEU A 117 22.64 11.39 5.80
C LEU A 117 21.85 12.64 5.39
N PHE A 118 20.85 12.48 4.53
CA PHE A 118 19.97 13.57 4.11
C PHE A 118 19.24 14.20 5.31
N MET A 119 18.62 13.40 6.15
CA MET A 119 17.92 13.92 7.33
C MET A 119 18.87 14.57 8.35
N ALA A 120 20.08 14.05 8.49
CA ALA A 120 21.11 14.67 9.34
C ALA A 120 21.56 16.03 8.81
N GLU A 121 21.71 16.18 7.48
CA GLU A 121 22.03 17.46 6.86
C GLU A 121 20.86 18.46 7.01
N MET A 122 19.61 17.99 6.85
CA MET A 122 18.44 18.83 7.10
C MET A 122 18.37 19.28 8.57
N ALA A 123 18.76 18.43 9.51
CA ALA A 123 18.78 18.72 10.93
C ALA A 123 19.91 19.70 11.33
N GLU A 124 21.13 19.52 10.80
CA GLU A 124 22.30 20.30 11.17
C GLU A 124 22.49 21.54 10.29
N GLY A 125 22.36 21.41 8.97
CA GLY A 125 22.50 22.49 7.99
C GLY A 125 23.87 23.12 7.89
N LYS A 126 24.94 22.36 8.21
CA LYS A 126 26.33 22.84 8.18
C LYS A 126 27.15 22.35 6.99
N GLY A 127 26.56 21.52 6.13
CA GLY A 127 27.23 20.95 4.96
C GLY A 127 28.14 19.77 5.27
N ARG A 128 28.21 19.32 6.51
CA ARG A 128 29.11 18.26 6.96
C ARG A 128 28.79 16.89 6.32
N PHE A 129 27.56 16.64 5.99
CA PHE A 129 27.09 15.39 5.39
C PHE A 129 27.04 15.45 3.85
N VAL A 130 27.23 16.63 3.26
CA VAL A 130 27.02 16.87 1.81
C VAL A 130 27.92 15.99 0.94
N ASP A 131 29.21 15.83 1.28
CA ASP A 131 30.11 14.99 0.48
C ASP A 131 29.66 13.53 0.43
N GLN A 132 29.22 12.97 1.57
CA GLN A 132 28.70 11.61 1.59
C GLN A 132 27.34 11.49 0.88
N ILE A 133 26.49 12.49 0.95
CA ILE A 133 25.26 12.54 0.16
C ILE A 133 25.59 12.55 -1.33
N ILE A 134 26.58 13.34 -1.77
CA ILE A 134 27.06 13.37 -3.16
C ILE A 134 27.55 11.99 -3.59
N ASN A 135 28.32 11.29 -2.75
CA ASN A 135 28.77 9.93 -3.03
C ASN A 135 27.61 8.96 -3.23
N GLY A 136 26.56 9.04 -2.39
CA GLY A 136 25.37 8.22 -2.51
C GLY A 136 24.54 8.53 -3.74
N VAL A 137 24.37 9.82 -4.07
CA VAL A 137 23.73 10.27 -5.31
C VAL A 137 24.50 9.76 -6.52
N PHE A 138 25.83 9.90 -6.52
CA PHE A 138 26.69 9.41 -7.61
C PHE A 138 26.55 7.89 -7.77
N ALA A 139 26.68 7.13 -6.67
CA ALA A 139 26.53 5.68 -6.69
C ALA A 139 25.15 5.26 -7.26
N SER A 140 24.09 5.98 -6.92
CA SER A 140 22.76 5.73 -7.49
C SER A 140 22.69 6.04 -8.99
N CYS A 141 23.29 7.14 -9.43
CA CYS A 141 23.32 7.52 -10.85
C CYS A 141 24.12 6.55 -11.73
N GLU A 142 25.11 5.85 -11.17
CA GLU A 142 25.94 4.87 -11.89
C GLU A 142 25.28 3.47 -12.00
N MET A 143 24.16 3.22 -11.33
CA MET A 143 23.41 1.97 -11.49
C MET A 143 22.76 1.88 -12.86
N THR A 144 22.84 0.72 -13.51
CA THR A 144 22.12 0.45 -14.77
C THR A 144 20.59 0.56 -14.58
N SER A 145 20.06 0.03 -13.47
CA SER A 145 18.64 0.10 -13.14
C SER A 145 18.42 0.36 -11.65
N TRP A 146 17.36 1.13 -11.33
CA TRP A 146 16.88 1.32 -9.97
C TRP A 146 15.81 0.31 -9.58
N ALA A 147 15.31 -0.47 -10.55
CA ALA A 147 14.30 -1.49 -10.30
C ALA A 147 14.90 -2.73 -9.64
N LEU A 148 14.11 -3.39 -8.80
CA LEU A 148 14.50 -4.61 -8.12
C LEU A 148 14.58 -5.79 -9.08
N SER A 149 15.51 -6.72 -8.87
CA SER A 149 15.70 -7.89 -9.75
C SER A 149 14.42 -8.72 -9.95
N ALA A 150 13.62 -8.85 -8.89
CA ALA A 150 12.34 -9.55 -8.93
C ALA A 150 11.27 -8.84 -9.79
N HIS A 151 11.46 -7.57 -10.12
CA HIS A 151 10.51 -6.74 -10.85
C HIS A 151 10.93 -6.42 -12.29
N LEU A 152 12.13 -6.81 -12.71
CA LEU A 152 12.65 -6.58 -14.06
C LEU A 152 11.92 -7.37 -15.15
N GLY A 153 11.03 -8.29 -14.78
CA GLY A 153 10.04 -8.84 -15.72
C GLY A 153 9.10 -7.81 -16.36
N LEU A 154 9.06 -6.58 -15.83
CA LEU A 154 8.37 -5.43 -16.43
C LEU A 154 9.08 -4.87 -17.67
N GLN A 155 10.35 -5.20 -17.90
CA GLN A 155 11.05 -4.85 -19.14
C GLN A 155 10.39 -5.51 -20.34
N LYS A 156 10.41 -4.85 -21.50
CA LYS A 156 9.92 -5.44 -22.76
C LYS A 156 10.71 -6.70 -23.15
N VAL A 157 12.00 -6.71 -22.83
CA VAL A 157 12.86 -7.90 -23.02
C VAL A 157 12.64 -8.97 -21.93
N GLY A 158 11.93 -8.64 -20.84
CA GLY A 158 11.68 -9.55 -19.72
C GLY A 158 12.93 -9.92 -18.90
N GLY A 159 12.80 -10.97 -18.08
CA GLY A 159 13.90 -11.51 -17.29
C GLY A 159 14.17 -10.78 -15.98
N CYS A 160 15.35 -11.01 -15.39
CA CYS A 160 15.77 -10.41 -14.11
C CYS A 160 17.09 -9.64 -14.22
N PHE A 161 17.67 -9.52 -15.42
CA PHE A 161 18.87 -8.76 -15.69
C PHE A 161 18.52 -7.40 -16.31
N PRO A 162 19.07 -6.27 -15.81
CA PRO A 162 18.66 -4.95 -16.25
C PRO A 162 19.13 -4.64 -17.68
N SER A 163 18.19 -4.22 -18.54
CA SER A 163 18.51 -3.58 -19.81
C SER A 163 19.00 -2.16 -19.59
N TYR A 164 19.99 -1.71 -20.33
CA TYR A 164 20.43 -0.31 -20.33
C TYR A 164 19.62 0.56 -21.31
N GLU A 165 18.84 -0.07 -22.19
CA GLU A 165 18.09 0.62 -23.25
C GLU A 165 16.70 1.07 -22.79
N GLU A 166 16.20 0.52 -21.68
CA GLU A 166 14.88 0.85 -21.15
C GLU A 166 14.90 1.01 -19.62
N HIS A 167 14.04 1.85 -19.12
CA HIS A 167 13.89 2.07 -17.68
C HIS A 167 12.58 1.47 -17.18
N VAL A 168 12.61 0.92 -15.98
CA VAL A 168 11.46 0.31 -15.32
C VAL A 168 11.10 1.13 -14.10
N ILE A 169 9.81 1.50 -13.98
CA ILE A 169 9.25 2.06 -12.77
C ILE A 169 8.55 0.95 -12.00
N ASP A 170 9.14 0.61 -10.85
CA ASP A 170 8.61 -0.33 -9.87
C ASP A 170 8.63 0.29 -8.46
N LEU A 171 8.35 -0.50 -7.44
CA LEU A 171 8.39 -0.04 -6.04
C LEU A 171 9.78 0.47 -5.64
N GLY A 172 10.84 -0.25 -6.03
CA GLY A 172 12.23 0.09 -5.69
C GLY A 172 12.71 1.38 -6.36
N SER A 173 12.55 1.47 -7.68
CA SER A 173 12.94 2.64 -8.46
C SER A 173 12.12 3.87 -8.07
N GLY A 174 10.81 3.71 -7.82
CA GLY A 174 9.94 4.79 -7.38
C GLY A 174 10.34 5.35 -6.01
N ASN A 175 10.62 4.47 -5.03
CA ASN A 175 11.06 4.90 -3.70
C ASN A 175 12.41 5.64 -3.74
N LEU A 176 13.38 5.12 -4.50
CA LEU A 176 14.67 5.80 -4.65
C LEU A 176 14.51 7.14 -5.36
N ALA A 177 13.70 7.20 -6.42
CA ALA A 177 13.48 8.41 -7.18
C ALA A 177 12.79 9.51 -6.36
N SER A 178 11.79 9.17 -5.55
CA SER A 178 11.14 10.12 -4.64
C SER A 178 12.14 10.69 -3.64
N GLN A 179 12.96 9.84 -3.01
CA GLN A 179 14.02 10.27 -2.09
C GLN A 179 15.04 11.18 -2.78
N LEU A 180 15.52 10.82 -3.98
CA LEU A 180 16.46 11.62 -4.77
C LEU A 180 15.84 12.95 -5.22
N SER A 181 14.55 13.02 -5.48
CA SER A 181 13.83 14.25 -5.83
C SER A 181 13.78 15.23 -4.67
N TRP A 182 13.53 14.75 -3.44
CA TRP A 182 13.62 15.58 -2.23
C TRP A 182 15.06 16.05 -1.96
N ILE A 183 16.06 15.18 -2.14
CA ILE A 183 17.47 15.55 -2.02
C ILE A 183 17.83 16.63 -3.06
N TYR A 184 17.39 16.48 -4.30
CA TYR A 184 17.60 17.49 -5.33
C TYR A 184 16.93 18.81 -4.95
N TYR A 185 15.68 18.79 -4.52
CA TYR A 185 14.94 19.99 -4.13
C TYR A 185 15.66 20.80 -3.05
N TYR A 186 16.11 20.15 -1.98
CA TYR A 186 16.73 20.85 -0.87
C TYR A 186 18.22 21.14 -1.09
N LEU A 187 18.96 20.21 -1.68
CA LEU A 187 20.43 20.28 -1.69
C LEU A 187 21.04 20.69 -3.03
N LYS A 188 20.22 20.96 -4.06
CA LYS A 188 20.71 21.48 -5.35
C LYS A 188 21.66 22.67 -5.18
N PRO A 189 21.34 23.72 -4.37
CA PRO A 189 22.27 24.84 -4.18
C PRO A 189 23.59 24.43 -3.52
N SER A 190 23.59 23.45 -2.61
CA SER A 190 24.80 22.92 -1.98
C SER A 190 25.63 22.12 -2.98
N PHE A 191 25.01 21.30 -3.80
CA PHE A 191 25.67 20.55 -4.88
C PHE A 191 26.30 21.49 -5.91
N ASP A 192 25.60 22.54 -6.33
CA ASP A 192 26.08 23.50 -7.31
C ASP A 192 27.29 24.30 -6.80
N LYS A 193 27.39 24.53 -5.49
CA LYS A 193 28.59 25.13 -4.87
C LYS A 193 29.80 24.21 -4.95
N VAL A 194 29.61 22.90 -4.83
CA VAL A 194 30.70 21.92 -4.98
C VAL A 194 31.03 21.75 -6.46
N ASN A 195 30.08 21.36 -7.26
CA ASN A 195 30.17 21.27 -8.73
C ASN A 195 28.77 21.15 -9.35
N PRO A 196 28.38 22.07 -10.27
CA PRO A 196 27.07 22.04 -10.92
C PRO A 196 26.78 20.76 -11.74
N LEU A 197 27.81 19.96 -12.08
CA LEU A 197 27.60 18.70 -12.79
C LEU A 197 26.88 17.65 -11.92
N ILE A 198 26.99 17.75 -10.59
CA ILE A 198 26.33 16.84 -9.66
C ILE A 198 24.80 16.98 -9.79
N SER A 199 24.29 18.19 -9.61
CA SER A 199 22.85 18.45 -9.73
C SER A 199 22.31 18.19 -11.14
N LYS A 200 23.10 18.53 -12.18
CA LYS A 200 22.73 18.27 -13.58
C LYS A 200 22.63 16.77 -13.86
N ARG A 201 23.57 15.94 -13.37
CA ARG A 201 23.53 14.50 -13.52
C ARG A 201 22.31 13.91 -12.80
N LEU A 202 22.09 14.27 -11.54
CA LEU A 202 20.94 13.80 -10.78
C LEU A 202 19.62 14.17 -11.46
N ARG A 203 19.49 15.42 -11.92
CA ARG A 203 18.29 15.89 -12.64
C ARG A 203 18.06 15.11 -13.94
N HIS A 204 19.13 14.79 -14.66
CA HIS A 204 19.07 13.98 -15.88
C HIS A 204 18.56 12.57 -15.60
N GLU A 205 19.12 11.88 -14.61
CA GLU A 205 18.71 10.52 -14.27
C GLU A 205 17.24 10.45 -13.84
N LEU A 206 16.80 11.40 -13.02
CA LEU A 206 15.39 11.50 -12.63
C LEU A 206 14.47 11.76 -13.83
N GLN A 207 14.93 12.60 -14.78
CA GLN A 207 14.17 12.88 -16.02
C GLN A 207 13.97 11.61 -16.84
N VAL A 208 15.06 10.94 -17.21
CA VAL A 208 14.99 9.82 -18.17
C VAL A 208 14.41 8.56 -17.54
N ARG A 209 14.77 8.28 -16.27
CA ARG A 209 14.34 7.05 -15.60
C ARG A 209 12.89 7.09 -15.12
N ILE A 210 12.38 8.26 -14.75
CA ILE A 210 11.06 8.39 -14.13
C ILE A 210 10.13 9.24 -14.97
N LEU A 211 10.45 10.53 -15.17
CA LEU A 211 9.48 11.46 -15.75
C LEU A 211 9.16 11.10 -17.21
N ASP A 212 10.19 10.91 -18.03
CA ASP A 212 10.00 10.54 -19.44
C ASP A 212 9.43 9.13 -19.57
N THR A 213 9.94 8.17 -18.77
CA THR A 213 9.45 6.79 -18.76
C THR A 213 7.98 6.73 -18.41
N TYR A 214 7.53 7.44 -17.36
CA TYR A 214 6.12 7.45 -16.97
C TYR A 214 5.21 8.05 -18.05
N MET A 215 5.67 9.09 -18.73
CA MET A 215 4.87 9.76 -19.76
C MET A 215 4.81 8.98 -21.09
N ASN A 216 5.82 8.15 -21.38
CA ASN A 216 5.95 7.49 -22.67
C ASN A 216 5.58 5.98 -22.67
N GLU A 217 5.45 5.37 -21.48
CA GLU A 217 5.17 3.94 -21.34
C GLU A 217 3.79 3.68 -20.74
N ASP A 218 3.03 2.77 -21.35
CA ASP A 218 1.69 2.35 -20.90
C ASP A 218 1.65 0.87 -20.49
N HIS A 219 2.76 0.14 -20.65
CA HIS A 219 2.76 -1.32 -20.52
C HIS A 219 2.95 -1.81 -19.09
N PHE A 220 3.34 -0.95 -18.14
CA PHE A 220 3.45 -1.35 -16.75
C PHE A 220 2.06 -1.72 -16.20
N TRP A 221 1.87 -2.98 -15.88
CA TRP A 221 0.56 -3.50 -15.46
C TRP A 221 -0.06 -2.72 -14.29
N TRP A 222 0.77 -2.20 -13.36
CA TRP A 222 0.30 -1.45 -12.21
C TRP A 222 -0.34 -0.09 -12.57
N MET A 223 -0.06 0.46 -13.74
CA MET A 223 -0.75 1.67 -14.23
C MET A 223 -2.22 1.40 -14.54
N ALA A 224 -2.57 0.15 -14.81
CA ALA A 224 -3.90 -0.34 -15.14
C ALA A 224 -4.54 0.26 -16.42
N PHE A 225 -3.78 0.99 -17.27
CA PHE A 225 -4.31 1.56 -18.52
C PHE A 225 -4.76 0.50 -19.52
N ASN A 226 -4.14 -0.66 -19.50
CA ASN A 226 -4.45 -1.80 -20.36
C ASN A 226 -5.13 -2.95 -19.59
N LEU A 227 -5.87 -2.61 -18.52
CA LEU A 227 -6.52 -3.60 -17.67
C LEU A 227 -7.57 -4.39 -18.45
N LYS A 228 -7.43 -5.72 -18.42
CA LYS A 228 -8.42 -6.63 -19.01
C LYS A 228 -9.60 -6.81 -18.03
N PRO A 229 -10.80 -7.17 -18.53
CA PRO A 229 -11.91 -7.52 -17.65
C PRO A 229 -11.50 -8.61 -16.65
N GLY A 230 -11.78 -8.40 -15.36
CA GLY A 230 -11.37 -9.29 -14.27
C GLY A 230 -9.89 -9.19 -13.86
N GLY A 231 -9.14 -8.23 -14.40
CA GLY A 231 -7.76 -7.97 -13.99
C GLY A 231 -7.68 -7.36 -12.59
N LEU A 232 -6.65 -7.73 -11.84
CA LEU A 232 -6.39 -7.22 -10.49
C LEU A 232 -5.68 -5.87 -10.53
N VAL A 233 -6.06 -4.97 -9.61
CA VAL A 233 -5.35 -3.72 -9.34
C VAL A 233 -5.03 -3.69 -7.85
N ASN A 234 -3.75 -3.80 -7.51
CA ASN A 234 -3.31 -3.91 -6.13
C ASN A 234 -2.52 -2.68 -5.65
N ASN A 235 -1.87 -2.79 -4.50
CA ASN A 235 -1.09 -1.75 -3.83
C ASN A 235 0.00 -1.09 -4.69
N TRP A 236 0.50 -1.76 -5.73
CA TRP A 236 1.50 -1.17 -6.63
C TRP A 236 0.98 0.08 -7.33
N ASN A 237 -0.31 0.09 -7.67
CA ASN A 237 -0.91 1.21 -8.38
C ASN A 237 -0.79 2.52 -7.57
N PRO A 238 -1.35 2.67 -6.37
CA PRO A 238 -1.23 3.91 -5.61
C PRO A 238 0.22 4.18 -5.16
N TRP A 239 1.01 3.15 -4.89
CA TRP A 239 2.40 3.31 -4.44
C TRP A 239 3.29 3.89 -5.53
N CYS A 240 3.31 3.29 -6.72
CA CYS A 240 4.12 3.80 -7.84
C CYS A 240 3.63 5.18 -8.30
N ASN A 241 2.31 5.40 -8.41
CA ASN A 241 1.76 6.70 -8.78
C ASN A 241 2.10 7.79 -7.75
N PHE A 242 2.07 7.48 -6.46
CA PHE A 242 2.49 8.43 -5.43
C PHE A 242 3.97 8.83 -5.58
N ASN A 243 4.87 7.84 -5.77
CA ASN A 243 6.28 8.12 -5.96
C ASN A 243 6.54 8.97 -7.22
N VAL A 244 5.86 8.65 -8.31
CA VAL A 244 5.95 9.41 -9.56
C VAL A 244 5.41 10.83 -9.39
N LEU A 245 4.28 10.99 -8.70
CA LEU A 245 3.69 12.30 -8.42
C LEU A 245 4.64 13.20 -7.63
N GLN A 246 5.34 12.66 -6.62
CA GLN A 246 6.38 13.38 -5.88
C GLN A 246 7.46 13.93 -6.83
N CYS A 247 7.95 13.07 -7.73
CA CYS A 247 8.98 13.46 -8.68
C CYS A 247 8.50 14.60 -9.59
N PHE A 248 7.29 14.52 -10.12
CA PHE A 248 6.74 15.59 -10.97
C PHE A 248 6.53 16.89 -10.20
N PHE A 249 5.93 16.86 -9.03
CA PHE A 249 5.70 18.08 -8.24
C PHE A 249 7.00 18.76 -7.79
N LEU A 250 8.06 18.01 -7.56
CA LEU A 250 9.35 18.58 -7.13
C LEU A 250 10.25 19.05 -8.29
N LEU A 251 10.05 18.50 -9.51
CA LEU A 251 11.03 18.67 -10.59
C LEU A 251 10.50 19.36 -11.83
N GLU A 252 9.17 19.33 -12.09
CA GLU A 252 8.59 19.88 -13.31
C GLU A 252 8.08 21.30 -13.07
N ASN A 253 8.62 22.24 -13.83
CA ASN A 253 8.26 23.66 -13.74
C ASN A 253 7.42 24.15 -14.95
N ASP A 254 7.24 23.32 -15.97
CA ASP A 254 6.31 23.60 -17.05
C ASP A 254 4.89 23.17 -16.61
N ARG A 255 3.98 24.16 -16.53
CA ARG A 255 2.60 23.93 -16.06
C ARG A 255 1.85 22.91 -16.92
N ASP A 256 2.03 22.93 -18.24
CA ASP A 256 1.31 22.04 -19.15
C ASP A 256 1.81 20.60 -19.02
N LYS A 257 3.11 20.42 -18.88
CA LYS A 257 3.71 19.11 -18.64
C LYS A 257 3.30 18.56 -17.28
N LEU A 258 3.38 19.39 -16.23
CA LEU A 258 2.96 18.99 -14.88
C LEU A 258 1.48 18.63 -14.87
N ALA A 259 0.59 19.42 -15.49
CA ALA A 259 -0.83 19.12 -15.55
C ALA A 259 -1.12 17.80 -16.26
N LYS A 260 -0.44 17.51 -17.39
CA LYS A 260 -0.57 16.23 -18.10
C LYS A 260 -0.14 15.05 -17.23
N ALA A 261 0.99 15.19 -16.52
CA ALA A 261 1.49 14.13 -15.64
C ALA A 261 0.53 13.89 -14.46
N VAL A 262 0.09 14.94 -13.78
CA VAL A 262 -0.87 14.85 -12.67
C VAL A 262 -2.17 14.20 -13.13
N TYR A 263 -2.76 14.64 -14.24
CA TYR A 263 -4.01 14.07 -14.75
C TYR A 263 -3.84 12.59 -15.15
N ARG A 264 -2.67 12.22 -15.69
CA ARG A 264 -2.34 10.83 -16.01
C ARG A 264 -2.25 9.97 -14.74
N THR A 265 -1.62 10.48 -13.66
CA THR A 265 -1.60 9.76 -12.38
C THR A 265 -3.00 9.62 -11.80
N MET A 266 -3.87 10.64 -11.89
CA MET A 266 -5.27 10.57 -11.45
C MET A 266 -6.04 9.47 -12.19
N THR A 267 -5.89 9.40 -13.51
CA THR A 267 -6.49 8.33 -14.34
C THR A 267 -6.05 6.94 -13.89
N SER A 268 -4.76 6.78 -13.59
CA SER A 268 -4.22 5.50 -13.10
C SER A 268 -4.75 5.14 -11.70
N VAL A 269 -4.78 6.09 -10.77
CA VAL A 269 -5.24 5.85 -9.38
C VAL A 269 -6.74 5.60 -9.30
N ASP A 270 -7.53 6.20 -10.19
CA ASP A 270 -8.96 5.89 -10.29
C ASP A 270 -9.21 4.39 -10.56
N HIS A 271 -8.31 3.69 -11.26
CA HIS A 271 -8.42 2.23 -11.43
C HIS A 271 -8.31 1.47 -10.11
N PHE A 272 -7.44 1.91 -9.19
CA PHE A 272 -7.35 1.31 -7.86
C PHE A 272 -8.59 1.59 -7.01
N ILE A 273 -9.11 2.82 -7.04
CA ILE A 273 -10.33 3.19 -6.33
C ILE A 273 -11.55 2.46 -6.91
N ASN A 274 -11.59 2.30 -8.23
CA ASN A 274 -12.65 1.54 -8.90
C ASN A 274 -12.60 0.05 -8.54
N TYR A 275 -11.41 -0.53 -8.41
CA TYR A 275 -11.20 -1.94 -8.07
C TYR A 275 -11.59 -2.24 -6.62
N THR A 276 -11.33 -1.33 -5.71
CA THR A 276 -11.62 -1.53 -4.28
C THR A 276 -13.13 -1.55 -4.05
N HIS A 277 -13.61 -2.51 -3.27
CA HIS A 277 -15.01 -2.61 -2.87
C HIS A 277 -15.47 -1.36 -2.10
N GLY A 278 -16.75 -1.01 -2.23
CA GLY A 278 -17.34 0.20 -1.59
C GLY A 278 -17.28 0.17 -0.07
N ASP A 279 -17.20 -1.02 0.53
CA ASP A 279 -17.03 -1.22 1.96
C ASP A 279 -15.62 -0.95 2.47
N GLY A 280 -14.63 -0.80 1.56
CA GLY A 280 -13.26 -0.46 1.88
C GLY A 280 -12.43 -1.59 2.47
N GLY A 281 -12.91 -2.83 2.44
CA GLY A 281 -12.15 -4.00 2.87
C GLY A 281 -10.85 -4.14 2.08
N CYS A 282 -9.75 -4.44 2.77
CA CYS A 282 -8.46 -4.68 2.13
C CYS A 282 -8.25 -6.19 1.94
N GLU A 283 -8.42 -6.68 0.72
CA GLU A 283 -8.23 -8.10 0.37
C GLU A 283 -6.83 -8.61 0.71
N GLU A 284 -5.83 -7.72 0.60
CA GLU A 284 -4.41 -8.04 0.90
C GLU A 284 -4.12 -8.14 2.40
N GLY A 285 -5.09 -7.79 3.26
CA GLY A 285 -4.96 -7.80 4.71
C GLY A 285 -4.28 -6.55 5.31
N PRO A 286 -4.25 -6.44 6.67
CA PRO A 286 -3.81 -5.24 7.38
C PRO A 286 -2.32 -4.92 7.21
N SER A 287 -1.45 -5.90 6.93
CA SER A 287 -0.03 -5.66 6.69
C SER A 287 0.23 -4.84 5.42
N TYR A 288 -0.63 -4.98 4.42
CA TYR A 288 -0.54 -4.24 3.16
C TYR A 288 -1.31 -2.93 3.16
N TRP A 289 -2.18 -2.70 4.15
CA TRP A 289 -2.99 -1.48 4.23
C TRP A 289 -2.15 -0.20 4.10
N GLY A 290 -1.00 -0.12 4.76
CA GLY A 290 -0.11 1.05 4.71
C GLY A 290 0.52 1.28 3.32
N HIS A 291 0.58 0.24 2.49
CA HIS A 291 1.09 0.25 1.12
C HIS A 291 -0.01 0.37 0.06
N ALA A 292 -1.25 0.03 0.41
CA ALA A 292 -2.44 0.17 -0.42
C ALA A 292 -3.19 1.46 -0.09
N ALA A 293 -4.14 1.41 0.83
CA ALA A 293 -4.93 2.57 1.25
C ALA A 293 -4.07 3.70 1.83
N GLY A 294 -2.98 3.37 2.56
CA GLY A 294 -2.04 4.36 3.10
C GLY A 294 -1.27 5.11 2.01
N LYS A 295 -0.81 4.43 0.95
CA LYS A 295 -0.15 5.08 -0.19
C LYS A 295 -1.12 5.84 -1.07
N MET A 296 -2.36 5.34 -1.21
CA MET A 296 -3.43 6.10 -1.85
C MET A 296 -3.71 7.41 -1.08
N TYR A 297 -3.78 7.34 0.25
CA TYR A 297 -3.93 8.55 1.07
C TYR A 297 -2.78 9.54 0.87
N ASP A 298 -1.52 9.08 0.91
CA ASP A 298 -0.36 9.96 0.67
C ASP A 298 -0.43 10.60 -0.72
N TYR A 299 -0.87 9.84 -1.74
CA TYR A 299 -1.12 10.35 -3.09
C TYR A 299 -2.18 11.46 -3.07
N LEU A 300 -3.33 11.23 -2.44
CA LEU A 300 -4.42 12.19 -2.34
C LEU A 300 -4.02 13.43 -1.54
N GLN A 301 -3.26 13.27 -0.46
CA GLN A 301 -2.73 14.37 0.34
C GLN A 301 -1.81 15.27 -0.51
N MET A 302 -0.86 14.65 -1.21
CA MET A 302 0.05 15.41 -2.08
C MET A 302 -0.69 16.10 -3.24
N LEU A 303 -1.67 15.44 -3.84
CA LEU A 303 -2.51 16.03 -4.89
C LEU A 303 -3.29 17.25 -4.34
N SER A 304 -3.85 17.12 -3.16
CA SER A 304 -4.55 18.20 -2.45
C SER A 304 -3.58 19.36 -2.14
N ASP A 305 -2.41 19.08 -1.56
CA ASP A 305 -1.40 20.09 -1.25
C ASP A 305 -0.94 20.82 -2.51
N GLY A 306 -0.59 20.07 -3.56
CA GLY A 306 -0.12 20.62 -4.86
C GLY A 306 -1.17 21.42 -5.63
N THR A 307 -2.44 21.33 -5.24
CA THR A 307 -3.57 22.05 -5.84
C THR A 307 -4.27 23.02 -4.88
N GLY A 308 -3.71 23.23 -3.69
CA GLY A 308 -4.28 24.12 -2.66
C GLY A 308 -5.68 23.71 -2.21
N GLY A 309 -5.90 22.41 -2.08
CA GLY A 309 -7.17 21.82 -1.66
C GLY A 309 -8.26 21.77 -2.74
N LYS A 310 -7.98 22.25 -3.97
CA LYS A 310 -8.99 22.31 -5.04
C LYS A 310 -9.27 20.98 -5.72
N VAL A 311 -8.38 20.02 -5.57
CA VAL A 311 -8.55 18.63 -6.01
C VAL A 311 -8.50 17.74 -4.79
N SER A 312 -9.66 17.30 -4.32
CA SER A 312 -9.78 16.45 -3.12
C SER A 312 -11.03 15.59 -3.24
N ILE A 313 -10.90 14.34 -2.79
CA ILE A 313 -12.00 13.36 -2.69
C ILE A 313 -12.08 12.75 -1.30
N PHE A 314 -11.55 13.44 -0.27
CA PHE A 314 -11.54 12.93 1.11
C PHE A 314 -12.95 12.80 1.73
N ASP A 315 -13.94 13.49 1.20
CA ASP A 315 -15.35 13.43 1.58
C ASP A 315 -16.07 12.18 1.03
N GLN A 316 -15.44 11.44 0.12
CA GLN A 316 -16.04 10.27 -0.49
C GLN A 316 -16.07 9.09 0.51
N PRO A 317 -17.25 8.43 0.71
CA PRO A 317 -17.39 7.37 1.72
C PRO A 317 -16.39 6.22 1.58
N ILE A 318 -16.07 5.81 0.35
CA ILE A 318 -15.10 4.74 0.09
C ILE A 318 -13.70 5.09 0.61
N ILE A 319 -13.27 6.37 0.51
CA ILE A 319 -11.96 6.81 1.00
C ILE A 319 -11.90 6.67 2.53
N LYS A 320 -12.96 7.04 3.23
CA LYS A 320 -13.08 6.83 4.68
C LYS A 320 -13.10 5.34 5.04
N ASN A 321 -13.89 4.53 4.33
CA ASN A 321 -14.02 3.09 4.58
C ASN A 321 -12.65 2.38 4.42
N MET A 322 -11.91 2.69 3.36
CA MET A 322 -10.55 2.17 3.15
C MET A 322 -9.60 2.56 4.29
N GLY A 323 -9.73 3.80 4.79
CA GLY A 323 -8.95 4.27 5.93
C GLY A 323 -9.24 3.50 7.20
N GLU A 324 -10.52 3.31 7.53
CA GLU A 324 -10.96 2.66 8.78
C GLU A 324 -10.65 1.16 8.85
N TYR A 325 -10.35 0.49 7.75
CA TYR A 325 -10.07 -0.95 7.73
C TYR A 325 -8.95 -1.36 8.71
N ILE A 326 -7.87 -0.60 8.80
CA ILE A 326 -6.74 -0.91 9.70
C ILE A 326 -7.16 -0.92 11.17
N VAL A 327 -8.04 0.01 11.55
CA VAL A 327 -8.56 0.10 12.92
C VAL A 327 -9.48 -1.07 13.23
N ARG A 328 -10.35 -1.40 12.28
CA ARG A 328 -11.37 -2.45 12.42
C ARG A 328 -10.76 -3.86 12.42
N SER A 329 -9.60 -4.04 11.79
CA SER A 329 -8.84 -5.30 11.78
C SER A 329 -7.98 -5.53 13.02
N TYR A 330 -7.88 -4.54 13.92
CA TYR A 330 -7.09 -4.64 15.14
C TYR A 330 -7.81 -5.42 16.24
N VAL A 331 -7.19 -6.49 16.71
CA VAL A 331 -7.74 -7.36 17.77
C VAL A 331 -7.38 -6.84 19.16
N GLY A 332 -6.16 -6.32 19.30
CA GLY A 332 -5.59 -5.84 20.57
C GLY A 332 -4.21 -6.42 20.86
N ASN A 333 -3.45 -5.78 21.71
CA ASN A 333 -2.10 -6.20 22.11
C ASN A 333 -1.18 -6.53 20.91
N GLY A 334 -1.28 -5.72 19.84
CA GLY A 334 -0.52 -5.87 18.62
C GLY A 334 -1.00 -7.01 17.71
N TRP A 335 -2.07 -7.74 18.04
CA TRP A 335 -2.67 -8.72 17.15
C TRP A 335 -3.63 -8.05 16.16
N VAL A 336 -3.61 -8.54 14.94
CA VAL A 336 -4.50 -8.11 13.86
C VAL A 336 -5.13 -9.35 13.20
N VAL A 337 -6.25 -9.14 12.51
CA VAL A 337 -6.83 -10.18 11.65
C VAL A 337 -5.92 -10.38 10.45
N ASN A 338 -5.27 -11.53 10.36
CA ASN A 338 -4.23 -11.81 9.37
C ASN A 338 -4.72 -12.67 8.20
N PHE A 339 -5.88 -12.33 7.63
CA PHE A 339 -6.29 -12.93 6.36
C PHE A 339 -5.34 -12.56 5.23
N ALA A 340 -5.30 -13.34 4.17
CA ALA A 340 -4.39 -13.24 3.05
C ALA A 340 -2.90 -13.27 3.47
N ASP A 341 -2.04 -12.49 2.81
CA ASP A 341 -0.59 -12.47 3.11
C ASP A 341 -0.23 -11.57 4.31
N ALA A 342 -1.16 -11.35 5.25
CA ALA A 342 -0.91 -10.50 6.39
C ALA A 342 -0.17 -11.20 7.53
N SER A 343 0.71 -10.47 8.21
CA SER A 343 1.28 -10.87 9.49
C SER A 343 0.23 -10.84 10.59
N ALA A 344 0.33 -11.77 11.54
CA ALA A 344 -0.56 -11.80 12.71
C ALA A 344 -0.34 -10.63 13.70
N LYS A 345 0.82 -9.98 13.62
CA LYS A 345 1.20 -8.83 14.44
C LYS A 345 1.34 -7.57 13.59
N GLY A 346 0.82 -6.47 14.13
CA GLY A 346 0.84 -5.18 13.46
C GLY A 346 -0.06 -4.17 14.17
N GLY A 347 -0.62 -3.27 13.43
CA GLY A 347 -1.53 -2.22 13.93
C GLY A 347 -1.47 -0.97 13.06
N GLY A 348 -0.52 -0.92 12.13
CA GLY A 348 -0.29 0.22 11.26
C GLY A 348 0.62 1.29 11.86
N ASP A 349 0.82 2.35 11.10
CA ASP A 349 1.61 3.53 11.46
C ASP A 349 0.69 4.57 12.10
N ALA A 350 0.91 4.90 13.36
CA ALA A 350 0.06 5.83 14.13
C ALA A 350 -0.03 7.21 13.47
N ASP A 351 1.08 7.74 13.00
CA ASP A 351 1.15 9.08 12.40
C ASP A 351 0.42 9.12 11.05
N LEU A 352 0.53 8.06 10.23
CA LEU A 352 -0.23 7.91 8.98
C LEU A 352 -1.73 7.79 9.24
N ILE A 353 -2.12 6.93 10.21
CA ILE A 353 -3.52 6.70 10.56
C ILE A 353 -4.16 7.97 11.09
N PHE A 354 -3.43 8.74 11.92
CA PHE A 354 -3.89 10.04 12.43
C PHE A 354 -4.19 11.02 11.30
N ARG A 355 -3.22 11.24 10.40
CA ARG A 355 -3.37 12.18 9.28
C ARG A 355 -4.50 11.77 8.34
N TYR A 356 -4.60 10.48 8.04
CA TYR A 356 -5.68 9.95 7.21
C TYR A 356 -7.02 10.15 7.92
N GLY A 357 -7.12 9.77 9.21
CA GLY A 357 -8.32 9.95 10.03
C GLY A 357 -8.80 11.40 10.09
N LYS A 358 -7.85 12.35 10.20
CA LYS A 358 -8.14 13.77 10.17
C LYS A 358 -8.70 14.22 8.82
N ALA A 359 -8.10 13.78 7.72
CA ALA A 359 -8.52 14.14 6.37
C ALA A 359 -9.93 13.62 6.01
N VAL A 360 -10.33 12.46 6.52
CA VAL A 360 -11.65 11.85 6.26
C VAL A 360 -12.63 12.03 7.43
N GLU A 361 -12.30 12.88 8.39
CA GLU A 361 -13.13 13.17 9.58
C GLU A 361 -13.57 11.88 10.30
N SER A 362 -12.60 10.99 10.63
CA SER A 362 -12.83 9.75 11.36
C SER A 362 -12.28 9.82 12.79
N PRO A 363 -13.09 10.12 13.81
CA PRO A 363 -12.66 10.04 15.21
C PRO A 363 -12.16 8.65 15.59
N LEU A 364 -12.71 7.58 14.99
CA LEU A 364 -12.28 6.21 15.21
C LEU A 364 -10.79 6.04 14.87
N MET A 365 -10.37 6.53 13.69
CA MET A 365 -8.97 6.47 13.28
C MET A 365 -8.07 7.34 14.16
N MET A 366 -8.49 8.57 14.46
CA MET A 366 -7.67 9.49 15.26
C MET A 366 -7.46 8.97 16.70
N ASN A 367 -8.49 8.46 17.34
CA ASN A 367 -8.38 7.88 18.69
C ASN A 367 -7.53 6.61 18.69
N TYR A 368 -7.66 5.77 17.66
CA TYR A 368 -6.82 4.59 17.51
C TYR A 368 -5.34 4.96 17.29
N ALA A 369 -5.06 5.97 16.48
CA ALA A 369 -3.71 6.47 16.27
C ALA A 369 -3.08 6.98 17.58
N ALA A 370 -3.82 7.74 18.39
CA ALA A 370 -3.38 8.19 19.70
C ALA A 370 -3.08 7.01 20.65
N TYR A 371 -3.94 5.99 20.63
CA TYR A 371 -3.71 4.74 21.37
C TYR A 371 -2.42 4.04 20.92
N LEU A 372 -2.20 3.84 19.62
CA LEU A 372 -0.97 3.25 19.10
C LEU A 372 0.27 4.07 19.46
N LYS A 373 0.17 5.40 19.36
CA LYS A 373 1.27 6.31 19.75
C LYS A 373 1.65 6.17 21.21
N SER A 374 0.67 5.97 22.10
CA SER A 374 0.92 5.73 23.53
C SER A 374 1.67 4.43 23.81
N LEU A 375 1.58 3.45 22.92
CA LEU A 375 2.28 2.15 23.01
C LEU A 375 3.66 2.15 22.33
N SER A 376 3.96 3.17 21.51
CA SER A 376 5.19 3.21 20.71
C SER A 376 6.42 3.51 21.56
N ASP A 377 7.58 3.05 21.08
CA ASP A 377 8.87 3.40 21.67
C ASP A 377 9.13 4.91 21.52
N LYS A 378 9.28 5.60 22.65
CA LYS A 378 9.55 7.04 22.70
C LYS A 378 10.96 7.42 22.22
N ASP A 379 11.87 6.44 22.10
CA ASP A 379 13.24 6.67 21.65
C ASP A 379 13.41 6.54 20.15
N GLY A 380 12.44 5.97 19.44
CA GLY A 380 12.44 5.86 17.98
C GLY A 380 12.37 7.22 17.28
N ILE A 381 12.96 7.32 16.10
CA ILE A 381 12.82 8.47 15.19
C ILE A 381 12.04 8.06 13.95
N PRO A 382 11.16 8.94 13.42
CA PRO A 382 10.51 8.70 12.14
C PRO A 382 11.54 8.45 11.03
N SER A 383 11.23 7.52 10.13
CA SER A 383 12.10 7.15 9.01
C SER A 383 11.28 6.67 7.82
N GLY A 384 11.90 6.51 6.66
CA GLY A 384 11.25 6.00 5.45
C GLY A 384 11.11 7.04 4.36
N ASP A 385 9.97 7.04 3.67
CA ASP A 385 9.65 7.97 2.59
C ASP A 385 9.70 9.44 3.08
N PRO A 386 10.44 10.35 2.41
CA PRO A 386 10.63 11.72 2.91
C PRO A 386 9.33 12.49 3.07
N PHE A 387 8.37 12.36 2.14
CA PHE A 387 7.07 13.04 2.27
C PHE A 387 6.33 12.57 3.52
N ARG A 388 6.20 11.24 3.68
CA ARG A 388 5.52 10.65 4.85
C ARG A 388 6.22 11.06 6.15
N LEU A 389 7.57 11.09 6.15
CA LEU A 389 8.38 11.52 7.29
C LEU A 389 8.13 12.99 7.64
N PHE A 390 8.19 13.89 6.67
CA PHE A 390 7.94 15.31 6.91
C PHE A 390 6.49 15.58 7.39
N GLN A 391 5.53 14.88 6.82
CA GLN A 391 4.13 14.96 7.27
C GLN A 391 3.96 14.46 8.72
N THR A 392 4.67 13.40 9.09
CA THR A 392 4.72 12.91 10.47
C THR A 392 5.26 13.97 11.43
N LEU A 393 6.35 14.65 11.06
CA LEU A 393 6.93 15.72 11.86
C LEU A 393 5.97 16.90 12.03
N LEU A 394 5.22 17.28 10.97
CA LEU A 394 4.23 18.36 11.03
C LEU A 394 3.05 18.05 11.95
N SER A 395 2.58 16.82 11.96
CA SER A 395 1.38 16.42 12.71
C SER A 395 1.68 15.93 14.14
N ARG A 396 2.97 15.81 14.50
CA ARG A 396 3.41 15.17 15.76
C ARG A 396 2.78 15.77 17.00
N GLU A 397 2.90 17.08 17.18
CA GLU A 397 2.41 17.77 18.39
C GLU A 397 0.90 17.59 18.57
N GLU A 398 0.16 17.61 17.47
CA GLU A 398 -1.30 17.41 17.50
C GLU A 398 -1.66 16.00 17.93
N LEU A 399 -0.98 14.97 17.35
CA LEU A 399 -1.20 13.57 17.75
C LEU A 399 -0.80 13.30 19.19
N GLU A 400 0.36 13.80 19.63
CA GLU A 400 0.86 13.63 21.00
C GLU A 400 -0.04 14.34 22.04
N GLY A 401 -0.76 15.39 21.64
CA GLY A 401 -1.73 16.11 22.48
C GLY A 401 -3.10 15.41 22.60
N MET A 402 -3.34 14.34 21.83
CA MET A 402 -4.62 13.62 21.90
C MET A 402 -4.68 12.65 23.09
N SER A 403 -5.90 12.48 23.63
CA SER A 403 -6.20 11.40 24.58
C SER A 403 -6.19 10.04 23.90
N ALA A 404 -5.60 9.04 24.55
CA ALA A 404 -5.56 7.65 24.07
C ALA A 404 -6.87 6.87 24.35
N ASP A 405 -8.00 7.49 24.14
CA ASP A 405 -9.35 6.98 24.42
C ASP A 405 -9.90 6.14 23.24
N TYR A 406 -9.20 5.07 22.89
CA TYR A 406 -9.66 4.17 21.84
C TYR A 406 -10.65 3.13 22.36
N GLN A 407 -11.78 3.01 21.66
CA GLN A 407 -12.76 1.96 21.88
C GLN A 407 -12.90 1.14 20.59
N ALA A 408 -12.61 -0.16 20.68
CA ALA A 408 -12.78 -1.05 19.56
C ALA A 408 -14.26 -1.16 19.17
N PRO A 409 -14.60 -1.18 17.86
CA PRO A 409 -15.98 -1.45 17.41
C PRO A 409 -16.48 -2.79 17.92
N GLY A 410 -17.76 -2.88 18.31
CA GLY A 410 -18.39 -4.13 18.73
C GLY A 410 -18.46 -5.16 17.60
N TYR A 411 -18.55 -4.68 16.37
CA TYR A 411 -18.43 -5.49 15.15
C TYR A 411 -17.94 -4.65 13.99
N SER A 412 -17.47 -5.33 12.94
CA SER A 412 -17.19 -4.77 11.62
C SER A 412 -17.71 -5.73 10.57
N TRP A 413 -18.52 -5.23 9.66
CA TRP A 413 -19.08 -5.99 8.56
C TRP A 413 -18.78 -5.33 7.23
N TYR A 414 -18.19 -6.10 6.33
CA TYR A 414 -17.83 -5.72 4.97
C TYR A 414 -18.68 -6.53 4.00
N PRO A 415 -19.82 -5.99 3.54
CA PRO A 415 -20.80 -6.77 2.77
C PRO A 415 -20.32 -7.17 1.37
N GLU A 416 -19.36 -6.45 0.79
CA GLU A 416 -18.83 -6.71 -0.54
C GLU A 416 -17.58 -7.58 -0.49
N THR A 417 -16.66 -7.31 0.47
CA THR A 417 -15.47 -8.15 0.72
C THR A 417 -15.81 -9.41 1.52
N GLU A 418 -17.00 -9.43 2.14
CA GLU A 418 -17.52 -10.54 2.96
C GLU A 418 -16.67 -10.85 4.21
N PHE A 419 -16.00 -9.83 4.79
CA PHE A 419 -15.31 -9.95 6.08
C PHE A 419 -16.23 -9.58 7.24
N CYS A 420 -16.20 -10.37 8.31
CA CYS A 420 -16.99 -10.12 9.51
C CYS A 420 -16.13 -10.28 10.77
N TYR A 421 -16.04 -9.21 11.55
CA TYR A 421 -15.34 -9.22 12.84
C TYR A 421 -16.35 -8.90 13.94
N MET A 422 -16.32 -9.65 15.04
CA MET A 422 -17.26 -9.50 16.14
C MET A 422 -16.55 -9.61 17.49
N THR A 423 -16.95 -8.78 18.44
CA THR A 423 -16.49 -8.86 19.83
C THR A 423 -17.66 -9.08 20.78
N ASN A 424 -17.41 -9.58 21.98
CA ASN A 424 -18.39 -9.62 23.06
C ASN A 424 -17.78 -9.17 24.39
N LYS A 425 -18.68 -8.88 25.37
CA LYS A 425 -18.27 -8.44 26.72
C LYS A 425 -17.50 -9.48 27.54
N ASN A 426 -17.41 -10.72 27.11
CA ASN A 426 -16.65 -11.78 27.75
C ASN A 426 -15.20 -11.86 27.23
N GLY A 427 -14.78 -10.88 26.38
CA GLY A 427 -13.44 -10.79 25.83
C GLY A 427 -13.18 -11.66 24.60
N PHE A 428 -14.20 -12.28 24.02
CA PHE A 428 -14.04 -12.99 22.76
C PHE A 428 -14.04 -12.02 21.58
N PHE A 429 -13.12 -12.29 20.64
CA PHE A 429 -13.09 -11.67 19.33
C PHE A 429 -13.04 -12.80 18.29
N VAL A 430 -13.94 -12.77 17.31
CA VAL A 430 -13.91 -13.67 16.15
C VAL A 430 -13.80 -12.87 14.89
N ALA A 431 -12.92 -13.30 13.99
CA ALA A 431 -12.86 -12.86 12.60
C ALA A 431 -13.25 -14.03 11.70
N THR A 432 -14.10 -13.80 10.72
CA THR A 432 -14.50 -14.79 9.72
C THR A 432 -14.70 -14.10 8.37
N LYS A 433 -14.64 -14.86 7.30
CA LYS A 433 -14.88 -14.34 5.94
C LYS A 433 -15.75 -15.31 5.12
N GLY A 434 -16.43 -14.76 4.13
CA GLY A 434 -16.92 -15.50 2.97
C GLY A 434 -15.84 -15.52 1.90
N GLY A 435 -15.98 -14.68 0.87
CA GLY A 435 -14.98 -14.45 -0.16
C GLY A 435 -14.88 -15.54 -1.21
N TYR A 436 -13.82 -15.46 -1.99
CA TYR A 436 -13.55 -16.40 -3.10
C TYR A 436 -12.04 -16.67 -3.22
N ASN A 437 -11.69 -17.82 -3.79
CA ASN A 437 -10.31 -18.28 -3.85
C ASN A 437 -9.53 -17.73 -5.06
N ASN A 438 -9.68 -16.43 -5.34
CA ASN A 438 -8.90 -15.69 -6.35
C ASN A 438 -8.84 -14.18 -6.00
N GLU A 439 -8.82 -13.85 -4.71
CA GLU A 439 -8.61 -12.48 -4.21
C GLU A 439 -7.15 -12.03 -4.42
N SER A 440 -6.86 -10.75 -4.24
CA SER A 440 -5.47 -10.28 -4.20
C SER A 440 -4.73 -10.91 -3.03
N HIS A 441 -3.51 -11.40 -3.25
CA HIS A 441 -2.73 -12.17 -2.25
C HIS A 441 -3.46 -13.40 -1.68
N ASN A 442 -4.24 -14.08 -2.53
CA ASN A 442 -5.18 -15.14 -2.17
C ASN A 442 -4.57 -16.34 -1.42
N HIS A 443 -5.32 -16.83 -0.42
CA HIS A 443 -5.25 -18.20 0.12
C HIS A 443 -6.55 -18.94 -0.25
N ASN A 444 -6.53 -20.28 -0.28
CA ASN A 444 -7.76 -21.06 -0.45
C ASN A 444 -8.46 -21.19 0.91
N ASP A 445 -9.16 -20.14 1.32
CA ASP A 445 -9.61 -19.97 2.70
C ASP A 445 -11.05 -19.44 2.83
N ALA A 446 -11.88 -19.58 1.78
CA ALA A 446 -13.28 -19.15 1.81
C ALA A 446 -14.04 -19.83 2.98
N GLY A 447 -14.58 -19.02 3.90
CA GLY A 447 -15.28 -19.47 5.10
C GLY A 447 -14.39 -19.71 6.32
N THR A 448 -13.11 -19.36 6.29
CA THR A 448 -12.20 -19.49 7.44
C THR A 448 -12.57 -18.57 8.59
N PHE A 449 -12.01 -18.84 9.77
CA PHE A 449 -12.16 -17.98 10.94
C PHE A 449 -10.90 -17.97 11.81
N SER A 450 -10.77 -16.92 12.61
CA SER A 450 -9.81 -16.81 13.72
C SER A 450 -10.54 -16.44 15.00
N LEU A 451 -10.12 -16.95 16.15
CA LEU A 451 -10.75 -16.72 17.45
C LEU A 451 -9.71 -16.30 18.48
N TYR A 452 -10.03 -15.26 19.23
CA TYR A 452 -9.23 -14.75 20.32
C TYR A 452 -10.06 -14.64 21.61
N LEU A 453 -9.39 -14.80 22.76
CA LEU A 453 -9.97 -14.55 24.08
C LEU A 453 -9.04 -13.60 24.85
N ASN A 454 -9.55 -12.42 25.25
CA ASN A 454 -8.77 -11.37 25.90
C ASN A 454 -7.46 -11.09 25.16
N THR A 455 -7.55 -10.93 23.84
CA THR A 455 -6.43 -10.75 22.89
C THR A 455 -5.47 -11.92 22.77
N THR A 456 -5.70 -13.04 23.47
CA THR A 456 -4.92 -14.27 23.29
C THR A 456 -5.49 -15.08 22.14
N PRO A 457 -4.69 -15.42 21.11
CA PRO A 457 -5.16 -16.23 19.99
C PRO A 457 -5.45 -17.67 20.45
N ILE A 458 -6.62 -18.19 20.07
CA ILE A 458 -7.08 -19.57 20.37
C ILE A 458 -7.09 -20.39 19.08
N PHE A 459 -7.73 -19.87 18.02
CA PHE A 459 -7.64 -20.40 16.65
C PHE A 459 -7.01 -19.33 15.77
N ILE A 460 -5.92 -19.68 15.13
CA ILE A 460 -5.08 -18.74 14.35
C ILE A 460 -5.15 -19.07 12.85
N ASP A 461 -4.79 -18.10 12.05
CA ASP A 461 -4.32 -18.30 10.68
C ASP A 461 -2.79 -18.45 10.70
N ALA A 462 -2.26 -19.39 9.90
CA ALA A 462 -0.82 -19.66 9.84
C ALA A 462 -0.02 -18.52 9.16
N GLY A 463 -0.69 -17.67 8.39
CA GLY A 463 -0.09 -16.57 7.62
C GLY A 463 0.66 -17.07 6.38
N VAL A 464 1.43 -16.18 5.75
CA VAL A 464 2.01 -16.41 4.41
C VAL A 464 3.39 -17.11 4.44
N GLY A 465 4.19 -16.92 5.47
CA GLY A 465 5.60 -17.35 5.52
C GLY A 465 6.53 -16.39 4.73
N THR A 466 7.65 -16.94 4.20
CA THR A 466 8.65 -16.15 3.45
C THR A 466 8.33 -16.09 1.97
N TYR A 467 8.38 -14.90 1.38
CA TYR A 467 8.19 -14.70 -0.06
C TYR A 467 9.37 -15.24 -0.87
N THR A 468 9.03 -16.06 -1.87
CA THR A 468 9.95 -16.60 -2.87
C THR A 468 9.36 -16.41 -4.26
N ARG A 469 10.09 -16.79 -5.31
CA ARG A 469 9.53 -16.84 -6.67
C ARG A 469 8.28 -17.72 -6.77
N GLN A 470 8.21 -18.81 -6.01
CA GLN A 470 7.07 -19.72 -5.97
C GLN A 470 5.80 -19.01 -5.49
N THR A 471 5.91 -18.10 -4.51
CA THR A 471 4.78 -17.35 -3.94
C THR A 471 3.98 -16.59 -5.00
N PHE A 472 4.64 -16.13 -6.06
CA PHE A 472 4.04 -15.33 -7.14
C PHE A 472 3.99 -16.08 -8.49
N SER A 473 3.89 -17.41 -8.44
CA SER A 473 3.80 -18.27 -9.62
C SER A 473 2.55 -19.16 -9.56
N SER A 474 2.32 -19.95 -10.62
CA SER A 474 1.28 -21.01 -10.64
C SER A 474 1.46 -22.06 -9.54
N GLU A 475 2.68 -22.17 -8.98
CA GLU A 475 3.00 -23.08 -7.87
C GLU A 475 2.64 -22.53 -6.48
N ARG A 476 2.01 -21.35 -6.39
CA ARG A 476 1.61 -20.73 -5.11
C ARG A 476 0.86 -21.70 -4.21
N TYR A 477 -0.09 -22.43 -4.75
CA TYR A 477 -0.96 -23.33 -3.98
C TYR A 477 -0.34 -24.71 -3.69
N SER A 478 0.94 -24.93 -4.04
CA SER A 478 1.75 -26.01 -3.48
C SER A 478 2.41 -25.61 -2.14
N ILE A 479 2.42 -24.33 -1.80
CA ILE A 479 2.85 -23.83 -0.49
C ILE A 479 1.76 -24.18 0.54
N TRP A 480 2.13 -24.87 1.61
CA TRP A 480 1.16 -25.40 2.58
C TRP A 480 0.27 -24.33 3.22
N THR A 481 0.82 -23.12 3.52
CA THR A 481 0.06 -22.02 4.13
C THR A 481 -1.01 -21.43 3.20
N MET A 482 -0.96 -21.73 1.90
CA MET A 482 -1.96 -21.27 0.93
C MET A 482 -3.11 -22.25 0.75
N GLN A 483 -3.03 -23.44 1.37
CA GLN A 483 -3.99 -24.53 1.18
C GLN A 483 -5.04 -24.54 2.28
N SER A 484 -6.29 -24.81 1.93
CA SER A 484 -7.43 -24.73 2.86
C SER A 484 -7.35 -25.71 4.05
N ASN A 485 -6.65 -26.82 3.91
CA ASN A 485 -6.46 -27.80 4.98
C ASN A 485 -5.52 -27.34 6.12
N TYR A 486 -4.87 -26.17 5.94
CA TYR A 486 -4.07 -25.51 6.98
C TYR A 486 -4.72 -24.23 7.52
N HIS A 487 -5.90 -23.89 7.02
CA HIS A 487 -6.81 -22.89 7.59
C HIS A 487 -7.84 -23.54 8.51
N ASN A 488 -8.62 -22.77 9.24
CA ASN A 488 -9.68 -23.29 10.12
C ASN A 488 -10.91 -23.69 9.31
N LEU A 489 -10.73 -24.72 8.47
CA LEU A 489 -11.68 -25.22 7.48
C LEU A 489 -11.72 -26.75 7.47
N PRO A 490 -12.88 -27.36 7.18
CA PRO A 490 -12.95 -28.81 7.02
C PRO A 490 -12.32 -29.26 5.70
N MET A 491 -11.70 -30.42 5.70
CA MET A 491 -11.54 -31.23 4.48
C MET A 491 -12.84 -32.04 4.27
N VAL A 492 -13.49 -31.83 3.13
CA VAL A 492 -14.75 -32.50 2.84
C VAL A 492 -14.47 -33.75 2.00
N ASN A 493 -14.79 -34.93 2.56
CA ASN A 493 -14.45 -36.22 1.94
C ASN A 493 -12.95 -36.39 1.60
N GLY A 494 -12.07 -35.76 2.40
CA GLY A 494 -10.63 -35.76 2.14
C GLY A 494 -10.17 -34.77 1.05
N VAL A 495 -11.06 -33.91 0.55
CA VAL A 495 -10.78 -32.95 -0.54
C VAL A 495 -10.69 -31.53 0.02
N PRO A 496 -9.61 -30.76 -0.26
CA PRO A 496 -9.48 -29.37 0.12
C PRO A 496 -10.22 -28.45 -0.87
N GLN A 497 -10.35 -27.15 -0.52
CA GLN A 497 -10.78 -26.12 -1.46
C GLN A 497 -9.76 -25.93 -2.59
N GLN A 498 -10.18 -25.39 -3.72
CA GLN A 498 -9.32 -25.11 -4.86
C GLN A 498 -9.22 -23.61 -5.15
N PHE A 499 -8.18 -23.23 -5.89
CA PHE A 499 -7.98 -21.92 -6.45
C PHE A 499 -8.90 -21.68 -7.65
N GLY A 500 -9.46 -20.50 -7.73
CA GLY A 500 -10.29 -20.02 -8.83
C GLY A 500 -11.41 -19.12 -8.35
N SER A 501 -11.86 -18.19 -9.16
CA SER A 501 -12.95 -17.25 -8.83
C SER A 501 -14.32 -17.95 -8.71
N GLU A 502 -14.45 -19.13 -9.29
CA GLU A 502 -15.61 -20.01 -9.18
C GLU A 502 -15.70 -20.71 -7.80
N PHE A 503 -14.56 -20.88 -7.11
CA PHE A 503 -14.48 -21.48 -5.78
C PHE A 503 -14.68 -20.41 -4.71
N ARG A 504 -15.92 -20.29 -4.21
CA ARG A 504 -16.33 -19.17 -3.38
C ARG A 504 -17.37 -19.54 -2.34
N ALA A 505 -17.54 -18.69 -1.35
CA ALA A 505 -18.70 -18.72 -0.46
C ALA A 505 -19.94 -18.19 -1.20
N THR A 506 -21.12 -18.64 -0.77
CA THR A 506 -22.43 -18.14 -1.20
C THR A 506 -23.33 -17.93 0.01
N ASP A 507 -24.47 -17.26 -0.18
CA ASP A 507 -25.44 -17.00 0.89
C ASP A 507 -24.80 -16.37 2.14
N VAL A 508 -23.82 -15.50 1.93
CA VAL A 508 -23.10 -14.85 3.02
C VAL A 508 -24.00 -13.80 3.66
N HIS A 509 -24.18 -13.91 4.97
CA HIS A 509 -25.10 -13.08 5.71
C HIS A 509 -24.57 -12.72 7.09
N PHE A 510 -24.80 -11.46 7.51
CA PHE A 510 -24.53 -11.00 8.86
C PHE A 510 -25.74 -10.30 9.47
N ASP A 511 -26.15 -10.73 10.66
CA ASP A 511 -27.19 -10.09 11.47
C ASP A 511 -26.54 -9.38 12.69
N PRO A 512 -26.42 -8.05 12.68
CA PRO A 512 -25.76 -7.30 13.76
C PRO A 512 -26.56 -7.33 15.08
N ARG A 513 -27.87 -7.58 15.03
CA ARG A 513 -28.70 -7.67 16.26
C ARG A 513 -28.43 -8.95 17.02
N ARG A 514 -28.16 -10.03 16.30
CA ARG A 514 -27.87 -11.35 16.86
C ARG A 514 -26.37 -11.61 16.97
N MET A 515 -25.54 -10.73 16.40
CA MET A 515 -24.12 -11.00 16.23
C MET A 515 -23.88 -12.37 15.60
N TYR A 516 -24.58 -12.60 14.49
CA TYR A 516 -24.62 -13.88 13.79
C TYR A 516 -24.14 -13.73 12.37
N PHE A 517 -23.12 -14.51 12.02
CA PHE A 517 -22.60 -14.63 10.66
C PHE A 517 -22.88 -16.03 10.13
N SER A 518 -23.20 -16.14 8.85
CA SER A 518 -23.31 -17.42 8.15
C SER A 518 -22.88 -17.30 6.70
N ALA A 519 -22.28 -18.37 6.17
CA ALA A 519 -21.91 -18.52 4.78
C ALA A 519 -22.09 -19.97 4.34
N ASN A 520 -22.46 -20.20 3.08
CA ASN A 520 -22.41 -21.51 2.46
C ASN A 520 -21.09 -21.65 1.69
N ILE A 521 -20.25 -22.60 2.08
CA ILE A 521 -18.93 -22.83 1.48
C ILE A 521 -18.88 -24.07 0.58
N ALA A 522 -20.02 -24.66 0.24
CA ALA A 522 -20.05 -25.86 -0.61
C ALA A 522 -19.37 -25.64 -1.96
N THR A 523 -19.59 -24.47 -2.57
CA THR A 523 -19.03 -24.09 -3.88
C THR A 523 -17.54 -23.73 -3.84
N ALA A 524 -16.95 -23.57 -2.65
CA ALA A 524 -15.50 -23.41 -2.50
C ALA A 524 -14.72 -24.73 -2.70
N TYR A 525 -15.44 -25.86 -2.70
CA TYR A 525 -14.86 -27.20 -2.91
C TYR A 525 -15.15 -27.68 -4.34
N PRO A 526 -14.22 -28.42 -4.95
CA PRO A 526 -14.44 -29.00 -6.26
C PRO A 526 -15.47 -30.14 -6.22
N ALA A 527 -15.96 -30.56 -7.40
CA ALA A 527 -17.02 -31.57 -7.53
C ALA A 527 -16.70 -32.91 -6.85
N GLU A 528 -15.43 -33.28 -6.76
CA GLU A 528 -14.92 -34.48 -6.10
C GLU A 528 -15.23 -34.53 -4.60
N ALA A 529 -15.36 -33.37 -3.97
CA ALA A 529 -15.75 -33.26 -2.57
C ALA A 529 -17.20 -33.73 -2.33
N ASN A 530 -18.02 -33.79 -3.38
CA ASN A 530 -19.41 -34.23 -3.36
C ASN A 530 -20.26 -33.55 -2.25
N VAL A 531 -20.03 -32.25 -2.03
CA VAL A 531 -20.76 -31.44 -1.05
C VAL A 531 -21.82 -30.61 -1.77
N LYS A 532 -23.07 -30.71 -1.33
CA LYS A 532 -24.21 -29.96 -1.90
C LYS A 532 -24.59 -28.73 -1.09
N ASN A 533 -24.34 -28.75 0.20
CA ASN A 533 -24.61 -27.67 1.13
C ASN A 533 -23.67 -27.76 2.33
N GLY A 534 -22.93 -26.71 2.60
CA GLY A 534 -21.98 -26.63 3.71
C GLY A 534 -22.04 -25.26 4.38
N SER A 535 -22.88 -25.11 5.43
CA SER A 535 -23.00 -23.85 6.16
C SER A 535 -21.94 -23.74 7.24
N VAL A 536 -21.19 -22.63 7.21
CA VAL A 536 -20.39 -22.16 8.34
C VAL A 536 -21.20 -21.12 9.10
N ARG A 537 -21.24 -21.20 10.42
CA ARG A 537 -22.01 -20.28 11.28
C ARG A 537 -21.20 -19.87 12.49
N THR A 538 -21.26 -18.62 12.83
CA THR A 538 -20.66 -18.07 14.05
C THR A 538 -21.70 -17.19 14.75
N SER A 539 -21.96 -17.44 16.04
CA SER A 539 -22.85 -16.61 16.84
C SER A 539 -22.42 -16.59 18.30
N TRP A 540 -22.80 -15.54 19.03
CA TRP A 540 -22.64 -15.45 20.48
C TRP A 540 -23.89 -15.90 21.24
N GLU A 541 -24.94 -16.36 20.57
CA GLU A 541 -26.15 -16.85 21.24
C GLU A 541 -25.86 -18.12 22.02
N ARG A 542 -26.29 -18.18 23.26
CA ARG A 542 -26.46 -19.45 23.97
C ARG A 542 -27.55 -20.21 23.23
N THR A 543 -27.20 -21.31 22.59
CA THR A 543 -28.22 -22.32 22.25
C THR A 543 -28.90 -22.71 23.56
N PRO A 544 -30.23 -22.68 23.67
CA PRO A 544 -30.92 -23.04 24.90
C PRO A 544 -30.64 -24.48 25.31
#